data_5ce204174dda79c8b43e9c299e6021e5
#
_entry.id   5ce204174dda79c8b43e9c299e6021e5
#
_cell.length_a   1.000
_cell.length_b   1.000
_cell.length_c   1.000
_cell.angle_alpha   90.00
_cell.angle_beta   90.00
_cell.angle_gamma   90.00
#
_symmetry.space_group_name_H-M   'P 1'
#
loop_
_entity.id
_entity.type
_entity.pdbx_description
1 polymer ?
#
loop_
_entity_poly.entity_id
_entity_poly.type
_entity_poly.pdbx_seq_one_letter_code
_entity_poly.pdbx_strand_id
1 'polypeptide(L)'
;FYVTTIKEQAIRWAQRKASLQRKNTAIVNCYQMLGDIGDLKYKTFSDDMHEWIDFVCRCRDGAQDYRKYDLISGKVADDKVFRVVDLYHAGIWDKERALKEIRVYPNYDQTAFITQRAIERLLNYDSYIEV
;
A
#
# COMPACT_ATOMS: atom_id res chain seq x y z
N PHE A 1 2.65 8.99 -2.50
CA PHE A 1 3.43 8.80 -1.27
C PHE A 1 2.78 7.69 -0.43
N TYR A 2 3.57 6.73 0.02
CA TYR A 2 3.07 5.55 0.70
C TYR A 2 3.63 5.44 2.10
N VAL A 3 2.79 5.07 3.05
CA VAL A 3 3.17 4.82 4.45
C VAL A 3 2.58 3.50 4.94
N THR A 4 3.14 2.96 5.99
CA THR A 4 2.63 1.78 6.70
C THR A 4 2.67 2.03 8.20
N THR A 5 1.79 1.40 8.96
CA THR A 5 1.83 1.41 10.43
C THR A 5 2.75 0.30 10.97
N ILE A 6 3.21 -0.61 10.11
CA ILE A 6 4.02 -1.77 10.50
C ILE A 6 5.50 -1.48 10.28
N LYS A 7 6.21 -1.22 11.37
CA LYS A 7 7.63 -0.86 11.37
C LYS A 7 8.50 -1.88 10.62
N GLU A 8 8.30 -3.16 10.85
CA GLU A 8 9.06 -4.24 10.20
C GLU A 8 8.86 -4.27 8.69
N GLN A 9 7.68 -3.91 8.22
CA GLN A 9 7.39 -3.77 6.78
C GLN A 9 8.20 -2.62 6.20
N ALA A 10 8.20 -1.47 6.85
CA ALA A 10 8.96 -0.30 6.40
C ALA A 10 10.47 -0.59 6.35
N ILE A 11 11.01 -1.28 7.35
CA ILE A 11 12.42 -1.69 7.41
C ILE A 11 12.78 -2.60 6.23
N ARG A 12 11.99 -3.64 5.99
CA ARG A 12 12.24 -4.56 4.85
C ARG A 12 12.21 -3.84 3.51
N TRP A 13 11.28 -2.93 3.32
CA TRP A 13 11.20 -2.13 2.09
C TRP A 13 12.42 -1.22 1.92
N ALA A 14 12.86 -0.57 2.99
CA ALA A 14 14.04 0.30 2.97
C ALA A 14 15.31 -0.49 2.63
N GLN A 15 15.51 -1.65 3.27
CA GLN A 15 16.65 -2.54 3.03
C GLN A 15 16.66 -3.07 1.59
N ARG A 16 15.50 -3.52 1.09
CA ARG A 16 15.36 -3.98 -0.29
C ARG A 16 15.69 -2.86 -1.29
N LYS A 17 15.16 -1.66 -1.07
CA LYS A 17 15.44 -0.50 -1.92
C LYS A 17 16.94 -0.14 -1.91
N ALA A 18 17.55 -0.12 -0.75
CA ALA A 18 18.98 0.14 -0.61
C ALA A 18 19.81 -0.91 -1.37
N SER A 19 19.48 -2.19 -1.21
CA SER A 19 20.14 -3.29 -1.93
C SER A 19 20.03 -3.14 -3.46
N LEU A 20 18.82 -2.87 -3.97
CA LEU A 20 18.59 -2.66 -5.41
C LEU A 20 19.36 -1.46 -5.95
N GLN A 21 19.53 -0.43 -5.14
CA GLN A 21 20.28 0.78 -5.50
C GLN A 21 21.78 0.68 -5.18
N ARG A 22 22.24 -0.46 -4.68
CA ARG A 22 23.63 -0.68 -4.23
C ARG A 22 24.09 0.36 -3.21
N LYS A 23 23.19 0.72 -2.28
CA LYS A 23 23.48 1.63 -1.17
C LYS A 23 23.84 0.84 0.08
N ASN A 24 24.74 1.37 0.87
CA ASN A 24 25.14 0.74 2.14
C ASN A 24 24.22 1.09 3.30
N THR A 25 23.37 2.10 3.11
CA THR A 25 22.49 2.63 4.15
C THR A 25 21.04 2.55 3.71
N ALA A 26 20.19 2.01 4.57
CA ALA A 26 18.74 2.03 4.43
C ALA A 26 18.13 2.95 5.49
N ILE A 27 17.22 3.81 5.08
CA ILE A 27 16.58 4.80 5.95
C ILE A 27 15.07 4.61 5.91
N VAL A 28 14.45 4.62 7.09
CA VAL A 28 13.00 4.68 7.27
C VAL A 28 12.65 6.03 7.87
N ASN A 29 11.85 6.81 7.16
CA ASN A 29 11.30 8.06 7.68
C ASN A 29 10.06 7.78 8.52
N CYS A 30 9.97 8.40 9.68
CA CYS A 30 8.88 8.29 10.62
C CYS A 30 8.03 9.55 10.59
N TYR A 31 6.71 9.36 10.57
CA TYR A 31 5.74 10.44 10.55
C TYR A 31 4.72 10.24 11.65
N GLN A 32 4.24 11.32 12.22
CA GLN A 32 3.04 11.34 13.04
C GLN A 32 1.85 11.64 12.15
N MET A 33 0.80 10.83 12.26
CA MET A 33 -0.45 11.12 11.60
C MET A 33 -1.25 12.08 12.49
N LEU A 34 -1.53 13.26 11.97
CA LEU A 34 -2.24 14.30 12.68
C LEU A 34 -3.73 14.28 12.37
N GLY A 35 -4.51 14.35 13.41
CA GLY A 35 -5.83 14.92 13.46
C GLY A 35 -6.90 14.32 12.57
N ASP A 36 -7.68 15.23 12.04
CA ASP A 36 -8.96 14.96 11.43
C ASP A 36 -8.84 14.88 9.91
N ILE A 37 -9.40 13.80 9.35
CA ILE A 37 -9.53 13.66 7.90
C ILE A 37 -10.39 14.80 7.31
N GLY A 38 -11.38 15.28 8.07
CA GLY A 38 -12.23 16.39 7.68
C GLY A 38 -12.93 16.17 6.34
N ASP A 39 -12.70 17.09 5.40
CA ASP A 39 -13.26 17.06 4.05
C ASP A 39 -12.43 16.26 3.03
N LEU A 40 -11.34 15.64 3.46
CA LEU A 40 -10.54 14.77 2.59
C LEU A 40 -11.35 13.53 2.19
N LYS A 41 -11.24 13.17 0.92
CA LYS A 41 -11.87 11.95 0.38
C LYS A 41 -10.94 10.76 0.61
N TYR A 42 -11.39 9.79 1.38
CA TYR A 42 -10.62 8.60 1.64
C TYR A 42 -11.38 7.33 1.27
N LYS A 43 -10.62 6.28 0.97
CA LYS A 43 -11.10 4.94 0.70
C LYS A 43 -10.34 3.95 1.56
N THR A 44 -11.06 3.08 2.25
CA THR A 44 -10.49 1.94 2.97
C THR A 44 -11.10 0.66 2.42
N PHE A 45 -10.24 -0.27 2.03
CA PHE A 45 -10.67 -1.59 1.59
C PHE A 45 -10.88 -2.52 2.78
N SER A 46 -11.97 -3.30 2.74
CA SER A 46 -12.26 -4.29 3.76
C SER A 46 -11.29 -5.48 3.71
N ASP A 47 -11.23 -6.22 4.81
CA ASP A 47 -10.31 -7.35 4.98
C ASP A 47 -10.61 -8.55 4.06
N ASP A 48 -11.82 -8.64 3.50
CA ASP A 48 -12.16 -9.68 2.54
C ASP A 48 -11.47 -9.52 1.18
N MET A 49 -11.00 -8.32 0.88
CA MET A 49 -10.22 -7.95 -0.32
C MET A 49 -10.95 -8.15 -1.65
N HIS A 50 -12.24 -8.41 -1.69
CA HIS A 50 -13.00 -8.56 -2.93
C HIS A 50 -12.95 -7.30 -3.80
N GLU A 51 -13.21 -6.16 -3.20
CA GLU A 51 -13.15 -4.87 -3.88
C GLU A 51 -11.71 -4.47 -4.21
N TRP A 52 -10.77 -4.76 -3.30
CA TRP A 52 -9.37 -4.41 -3.45
C TRP A 52 -8.74 -5.05 -4.68
N ILE A 53 -8.95 -6.36 -4.89
CA ILE A 53 -8.33 -7.08 -6.02
C ILE A 53 -8.82 -6.55 -7.37
N ASP A 54 -10.10 -6.23 -7.49
CA ASP A 54 -10.67 -5.63 -8.70
C ASP A 54 -10.15 -4.21 -8.92
N PHE A 55 -10.04 -3.44 -7.85
CA PHE A 55 -9.48 -2.09 -7.91
C PHE A 55 -8.04 -2.10 -8.41
N VAL A 56 -7.20 -2.97 -7.88
CA VAL A 56 -5.80 -3.12 -8.31
C VAL A 56 -5.72 -3.53 -9.79
N CYS A 57 -6.55 -4.48 -10.22
CA CYS A 57 -6.60 -4.91 -11.63
C CYS A 57 -7.01 -3.77 -12.55
N ARG A 58 -8.02 -2.98 -12.19
CA ARG A 58 -8.42 -1.80 -12.98
C ARG A 58 -7.30 -0.77 -13.08
N CYS A 59 -6.60 -0.50 -11.98
CA CYS A 59 -5.46 0.42 -12.00
C CYS A 59 -4.34 -0.08 -12.90
N ARG A 60 -4.07 -1.39 -12.93
CA ARG A 60 -3.11 -2.00 -13.86
C ARG A 60 -3.52 -1.84 -15.32
N ASP A 61 -4.80 -1.86 -15.62
CA ASP A 61 -5.34 -1.61 -16.95
C ASP A 61 -5.35 -0.13 -17.34
N GLY A 62 -4.85 0.73 -16.48
CA GLY A 62 -4.74 2.17 -16.73
C GLY A 62 -5.91 3.00 -16.21
N ALA A 63 -6.85 2.41 -15.48
CA ALA A 63 -7.92 3.16 -14.86
C ALA A 63 -7.37 4.12 -13.80
N GLN A 64 -8.00 5.28 -13.68
CA GLN A 64 -7.57 6.35 -12.79
C GLN A 64 -8.55 6.55 -11.62
N ASP A 65 -9.20 5.48 -11.19
CA ASP A 65 -10.17 5.49 -10.09
C ASP A 65 -9.58 6.05 -8.78
N TYR A 66 -8.26 5.83 -8.56
CA TYR A 66 -7.55 6.36 -7.39
C TYR A 66 -7.58 7.89 -7.30
N ARG A 67 -7.75 8.60 -8.42
CA ARG A 67 -7.80 10.08 -8.45
C ARG A 67 -9.05 10.68 -7.81
N LYS A 68 -10.05 9.85 -7.52
CA LYS A 68 -11.25 10.28 -6.79
C LYS A 68 -10.98 10.52 -5.30
N TYR A 69 -9.83 10.07 -4.80
CA TYR A 69 -9.51 10.06 -3.38
C TYR A 69 -8.27 10.88 -3.06
N ASP A 70 -8.22 11.43 -1.87
CA ASP A 70 -7.04 12.08 -1.31
C ASP A 70 -6.09 11.04 -0.69
N LEU A 71 -6.65 9.99 -0.08
CA LEU A 71 -5.87 8.87 0.43
C LEU A 71 -6.64 7.55 0.32
N ILE A 72 -5.89 6.46 0.16
CA ILE A 72 -6.43 5.11 0.02
C ILE A 72 -5.66 4.19 0.96
N SER A 73 -6.37 3.49 1.82
CA SER A 73 -5.80 2.51 2.76
C SER A 73 -6.28 1.11 2.45
N GLY A 74 -5.39 0.15 2.59
CA GLY A 74 -5.72 -1.25 2.39
C GLY A 74 -4.55 -2.16 2.76
N LYS A 75 -4.73 -3.45 2.52
CA LYS A 75 -3.62 -4.40 2.62
C LYS A 75 -2.62 -4.14 1.50
N VAL A 76 -1.35 -4.25 1.84
CA VAL A 76 -0.30 -4.24 0.82
C VAL A 76 -0.10 -5.64 0.28
N ALA A 77 0.01 -5.71 -1.02
CA ALA A 77 0.51 -6.87 -1.69
C ALA A 77 2.05 -6.89 -1.61
N ASP A 78 2.62 -7.89 -0.95
CA ASP A 78 4.01 -8.24 -1.20
C ASP A 78 4.16 -8.88 -2.59
N ASP A 79 5.37 -9.21 -3.00
CA ASP A 79 5.61 -9.79 -4.33
C ASP A 79 4.82 -11.09 -4.56
N LYS A 80 4.56 -11.88 -3.53
CA LYS A 80 3.79 -13.13 -3.62
C LYS A 80 2.32 -12.85 -3.87
N VAL A 81 1.78 -11.83 -3.22
CA VAL A 81 0.40 -11.39 -3.42
C VAL A 81 0.24 -10.80 -4.82
N PHE A 82 1.21 -10.05 -5.33
CA PHE A 82 1.18 -9.56 -6.72
C PHE A 82 1.13 -10.69 -7.73
N ARG A 83 1.84 -11.78 -7.49
CA ARG A 83 1.75 -12.97 -8.35
C ARG A 83 0.34 -13.55 -8.40
N VAL A 84 -0.33 -13.63 -7.28
CA VAL A 84 -1.74 -14.08 -7.22
C VAL A 84 -2.66 -13.12 -7.96
N VAL A 85 -2.46 -11.82 -7.80
CA VAL A 85 -3.22 -10.79 -8.53
C VAL A 85 -2.99 -10.94 -10.04
N ASP A 86 -1.78 -11.21 -10.49
CA ASP A 86 -1.46 -11.44 -11.91
C ASP A 86 -2.21 -12.64 -12.47
N LEU A 87 -2.27 -13.75 -11.74
CA LEU A 87 -3.01 -14.95 -12.16
C LEU A 87 -4.52 -14.71 -12.24
N TYR A 88 -5.06 -13.94 -11.32
CA TYR A 88 -6.46 -13.53 -11.38
C TYR A 88 -6.74 -12.58 -12.55
N HIS A 89 -5.90 -11.57 -12.72
CA HIS A 89 -6.01 -10.58 -13.80
C HIS A 89 -5.92 -11.22 -15.19
N ALA A 90 -5.06 -12.23 -15.33
CA ALA A 90 -4.93 -13.00 -16.57
C ALA A 90 -6.07 -14.01 -16.82
N GLY A 91 -7.01 -14.15 -15.89
CA GLY A 91 -8.11 -15.10 -15.98
C GLY A 91 -7.73 -16.57 -15.74
N ILE A 92 -6.51 -16.83 -15.24
CA ILE A 92 -6.05 -18.20 -14.95
C ILE A 92 -6.67 -18.72 -13.66
N TRP A 93 -6.80 -17.88 -12.64
CA TRP A 93 -7.50 -18.17 -11.40
C TRP A 93 -8.79 -17.36 -11.29
N ASP A 94 -9.83 -17.97 -10.73
CA ASP A 94 -11.01 -17.22 -10.34
C ASP A 94 -10.74 -16.38 -9.07
N LYS A 95 -11.66 -15.45 -8.77
CA LYS A 95 -11.55 -14.55 -7.65
C LYS A 95 -11.47 -15.29 -6.31
N GLU A 96 -12.28 -16.31 -6.14
CA GLU A 96 -12.37 -17.09 -4.91
C GLU A 96 -11.04 -17.77 -4.57
N ARG A 97 -10.41 -18.39 -5.56
CA ARG A 97 -9.09 -19.00 -5.44
C ARG A 97 -8.02 -17.96 -5.14
N ALA A 98 -8.02 -16.85 -5.85
CA ALA A 98 -7.05 -15.77 -5.64
C ALA A 98 -7.13 -15.23 -4.22
N LEU A 99 -8.32 -14.93 -3.73
CA LEU A 99 -8.52 -14.40 -2.37
C LEU A 99 -8.15 -15.41 -1.29
N LYS A 100 -8.42 -16.70 -1.50
CA LYS A 100 -8.03 -17.76 -0.59
C LYS A 100 -6.51 -17.84 -0.45
N GLU A 101 -5.77 -17.75 -1.54
CA GLU A 101 -4.30 -17.76 -1.54
C GLU A 101 -3.73 -16.49 -0.88
N ILE A 102 -4.31 -15.33 -1.13
CA ILE A 102 -3.87 -14.07 -0.53
C ILE A 102 -3.99 -14.10 1.00
N ARG A 103 -5.02 -14.74 1.55
CA ARG A 103 -5.27 -14.82 2.99
C ARG A 103 -4.21 -15.62 3.75
N VAL A 104 -3.42 -16.44 3.07
CA VAL A 104 -2.32 -17.22 3.66
C VAL A 104 -1.14 -16.32 4.03
N TYR A 105 -0.98 -15.19 3.36
CA TYR A 105 0.16 -14.29 3.58
C TYR A 105 -0.06 -13.32 4.74
N PRO A 106 1.04 -12.87 5.41
CA PRO A 106 0.95 -11.92 6.52
C PRO A 106 0.19 -10.65 6.13
N ASN A 107 -0.55 -10.13 7.09
CA ASN A 107 -1.24 -8.86 6.92
C ASN A 107 -0.22 -7.72 6.96
N TYR A 108 -0.04 -7.07 5.82
CA TYR A 108 0.66 -5.80 5.71
C TYR A 108 -0.37 -4.71 5.46
N ASP A 109 -0.07 -3.51 5.87
CA ASP A 109 -0.90 -2.37 5.57
C ASP A 109 -0.17 -1.35 4.70
N GLN A 110 -0.94 -0.56 3.99
CA GLN A 110 -0.42 0.57 3.24
C GLN A 110 -1.49 1.65 3.14
N THR A 111 -1.08 2.87 3.38
CA THR A 111 -1.88 4.04 3.02
C THR A 111 -1.16 4.81 1.93
N ALA A 112 -1.84 4.99 0.81
CA ALA A 112 -1.39 5.81 -0.30
C ALA A 112 -1.96 7.22 -0.15
N PHE A 113 -1.10 8.22 -0.02
CA PHE A 113 -1.46 9.62 -0.06
C PHE A 113 -1.41 10.08 -1.51
N ILE A 114 -2.57 10.32 -2.10
CA ILE A 114 -2.72 10.62 -3.52
C ILE A 114 -2.49 12.10 -3.79
N THR A 115 -2.98 12.98 -2.90
CA THR A 115 -2.90 14.42 -3.05
C THR A 115 -1.90 15.05 -2.11
N GLN A 116 -1.28 16.15 -2.55
CA GLN A 116 -0.39 16.94 -1.71
C GLN A 116 -1.13 17.51 -0.50
N ARG A 117 -2.39 17.89 -0.68
CA ARG A 117 -3.26 18.37 0.40
C ARG A 117 -3.38 17.36 1.55
N ALA A 118 -3.53 16.08 1.24
CA ALA A 118 -3.61 15.03 2.26
C ALA A 118 -2.30 14.89 3.03
N ILE A 119 -1.16 14.94 2.34
CA ILE A 119 0.17 14.88 2.97
C ILE A 119 0.35 16.06 3.93
N GLU A 120 0.11 17.27 3.48
CA GLU A 120 0.31 18.49 4.27
C GLU A 120 -0.60 18.54 5.50
N ARG A 121 -1.84 18.07 5.37
CA ARG A 121 -2.82 18.10 6.46
C ARG A 121 -2.59 17.02 7.50
N LEU A 122 -2.23 15.80 7.08
CA LEU A 122 -2.26 14.62 7.94
C LEU A 122 -0.89 14.13 8.38
N LEU A 123 0.18 14.42 7.65
CA LEU A 123 1.50 13.90 7.98
C LEU A 123 2.42 14.99 8.51
N ASN A 124 2.93 14.76 9.73
CA ASN A 124 3.98 15.55 10.30
C ASN A 124 5.25 14.71 10.42
N TYR A 125 6.33 15.16 9.78
CA TYR A 125 7.60 14.48 9.88
C TYR A 125 8.10 14.51 11.33
N ASP A 126 8.46 13.35 11.85
CA ASP A 126 8.96 13.20 13.21
C ASP A 126 10.48 12.98 13.21
N SER A 127 10.91 11.89 12.61
CA SER A 127 12.30 11.44 12.68
C SER A 127 12.63 10.46 11.56
N TYR A 128 13.86 10.00 11.53
CA TYR A 128 14.24 8.85 10.70
C TYR A 128 15.03 7.84 11.54
N ILE A 129 15.03 6.60 11.09
CA ILE A 129 15.89 5.55 11.62
C ILE A 129 16.75 4.97 10.49
N GLU A 130 17.98 4.73 10.78
CA GLU A 130 18.90 4.00 9.91
C GLU A 130 18.86 2.52 10.26
N VAL A 131 18.68 1.68 9.27
CA VAL A 131 18.46 0.25 9.46
C VAL A 131 19.38 -0.61 8.60
#